data_dc0c1491dc58c06e11a19fbd45fe0081
#
_entry.id   dc0c1491dc58c06e11a19fbd45fe0081
#
_cell.length_a   1.000
_cell.length_b   1.000
_cell.length_c   1.000
_cell.angle_alpha   90.00
_cell.angle_beta   90.00
_cell.angle_gamma   90.00
#
_symmetry.space_group_name_H-M   'P 1'
#
loop_
_entity.id
_entity.type
_entity.pdbx_description
1 polymer ?
#
loop_
_entity_poly.entity_id
_entity_poly.type
_entity_poly.pdbx_seq_one_letter_code
_entity_poly.pdbx_strand_id
1 'polypeptide(L)'
;GTVVAVMRFVTSTRLLDQQLWLTVLVMAAVIAAVIFLIFVSNLIFINNVVQPVAEVSEAAKRISSGSYGIQIANKYTDELGQLVDNINNMSLKISQSEKMQTEFISSVSHELRTPLTAISGWGETLLGDETGDPRQLRRGLRIIVKEARRLTGMVEELLEVSKLQDGRFTLQGEGM
;
A
#
# COMPACT_ATOMS: atom_id res chain seq x y z
N GLY A 1 56.14 70.48 56.61
CA GLY A 1 56.14 69.13 56.07
C GLY A 1 54.80 68.47 56.33
N THR A 2 53.92 68.42 55.33
CA THR A 2 52.60 67.74 55.40
C THR A 2 52.78 66.28 54.96
N VAL A 3 52.56 65.32 55.88
CA VAL A 3 52.51 63.87 55.56
C VAL A 3 51.15 63.55 55.02
N VAL A 4 51.10 63.27 53.73
CA VAL A 4 49.86 62.73 53.04
C VAL A 4 49.89 61.24 53.25
N ALA A 5 48.97 60.71 54.08
CA ALA A 5 48.79 59.26 54.28
C ALA A 5 48.02 58.71 53.06
N VAL A 6 48.67 57.86 52.24
CA VAL A 6 48.05 57.09 51.16
C VAL A 6 47.50 55.80 51.75
N MET A 7 46.20 55.73 51.92
CA MET A 7 45.47 54.50 52.34
C MET A 7 45.32 53.59 51.12
N ARG A 8 46.02 52.45 51.05
CA ARG A 8 45.96 51.45 50.01
C ARG A 8 44.96 50.38 50.47
N PHE A 9 43.78 50.40 49.88
CA PHE A 9 42.79 49.30 50.06
C PHE A 9 43.22 48.06 49.24
N VAL A 10 43.68 47.00 49.89
CA VAL A 10 43.97 45.72 49.33
C VAL A 10 42.74 44.88 49.54
N THR A 11 41.80 44.87 48.55
CA THR A 11 40.68 43.94 48.53
C THR A 11 41.18 42.60 48.01
N SER A 12 40.99 41.52 48.79
CA SER A 12 41.35 40.18 48.39
C SER A 12 40.31 39.65 47.33
N THR A 13 40.68 39.57 46.09
CA THR A 13 39.85 39.10 44.98
C THR A 13 39.69 37.58 44.98
N ARG A 14 40.43 36.84 45.83
CA ARG A 14 40.40 35.34 45.81
C ARG A 14 39.03 34.72 46.07
N LEU A 15 38.20 35.29 46.90
CA LEU A 15 36.83 34.78 47.16
C LEU A 15 35.89 35.05 45.99
N LEU A 16 36.03 36.18 45.31
CA LEU A 16 35.31 36.55 44.15
C LEU A 16 35.67 35.64 42.96
N ASP A 17 36.95 35.38 42.76
CA ASP A 17 37.45 34.48 41.73
C ASP A 17 36.93 33.02 41.92
N GLN A 18 36.96 32.57 43.20
CA GLN A 18 36.45 31.23 43.50
C GLN A 18 34.92 31.09 43.26
N GLN A 19 34.14 32.09 43.61
CA GLN A 19 32.69 32.11 43.32
C GLN A 19 32.42 32.20 41.83
N LEU A 20 33.18 32.99 41.07
CA LEU A 20 33.06 33.07 39.62
C LEU A 20 33.36 31.73 38.95
N TRP A 21 34.44 31.05 39.34
CA TRP A 21 34.78 29.72 38.81
C TRP A 21 33.71 28.67 39.12
N LEU A 22 33.13 28.68 40.32
CA LEU A 22 32.05 27.77 40.71
C LEU A 22 30.79 28.03 39.89
N THR A 23 30.44 29.29 39.66
CA THR A 23 29.30 29.67 38.82
C THR A 23 29.50 29.24 37.37
N VAL A 24 30.68 29.46 36.80
CA VAL A 24 31.02 29.02 35.43
C VAL A 24 30.94 27.47 35.30
N LEU A 25 31.44 26.75 36.30
CA LEU A 25 31.43 25.29 36.33
C LEU A 25 30.00 24.73 36.41
N VAL A 26 29.15 25.33 37.26
CA VAL A 26 27.72 24.97 37.34
C VAL A 26 27.01 25.26 36.04
N MET A 27 27.22 26.43 35.42
CA MET A 27 26.63 26.75 34.12
C MET A 27 27.09 25.78 33.02
N ALA A 28 28.37 25.43 32.97
CA ALA A 28 28.92 24.47 32.03
C ALA A 28 28.30 23.08 32.24
N ALA A 29 28.12 22.65 33.50
CA ALA A 29 27.47 21.38 33.83
C ALA A 29 25.97 21.35 33.38
N VAL A 30 25.25 22.45 33.60
CA VAL A 30 23.84 22.58 33.15
C VAL A 30 23.76 22.53 31.61
N ILE A 31 24.62 23.26 30.92
CA ILE A 31 24.66 23.25 29.45
C ILE A 31 24.96 21.82 28.93
N ALA A 32 25.96 21.16 29.52
CA ALA A 32 26.32 19.78 29.17
C ALA A 32 25.13 18.81 29.38
N ALA A 33 24.41 18.95 30.50
CA ALA A 33 23.24 18.15 30.82
C ALA A 33 22.11 18.38 29.80
N VAL A 34 21.84 19.61 29.40
CA VAL A 34 20.84 19.96 28.38
C VAL A 34 21.21 19.37 27.03
N ILE A 35 22.47 19.50 26.60
CA ILE A 35 22.96 18.91 25.35
C ILE A 35 22.79 17.39 25.37
N PHE A 36 23.14 16.76 26.48
CA PHE A 36 23.00 15.32 26.67
C PHE A 36 21.52 14.86 26.58
N LEU A 37 20.62 15.60 27.23
CA LEU A 37 19.16 15.31 27.14
C LEU A 37 18.64 15.45 25.72
N ILE A 38 19.02 16.49 24.98
CA ILE A 38 18.66 16.69 23.58
C ILE A 38 19.20 15.53 22.75
N PHE A 39 20.43 15.12 22.95
CA PHE A 39 21.03 14.00 22.21
C PHE A 39 20.29 12.69 22.45
N VAL A 40 20.00 12.33 23.70
CA VAL A 40 19.25 11.14 24.07
C VAL A 40 17.83 11.19 23.49
N SER A 41 17.14 12.32 23.62
CA SER A 41 15.81 12.53 23.04
C SER A 41 15.80 12.33 21.52
N ASN A 42 16.83 12.85 20.84
CA ASN A 42 16.95 12.68 19.38
C ASN A 42 17.16 11.22 18.98
N LEU A 43 17.98 10.47 19.71
CA LEU A 43 18.17 9.02 19.45
C LEU A 43 16.85 8.25 19.63
N ILE A 44 16.10 8.54 20.69
CA ILE A 44 14.80 7.92 20.95
C ILE A 44 13.82 8.26 19.83
N PHE A 45 13.77 9.51 19.40
CA PHE A 45 12.88 9.96 18.33
C PHE A 45 13.20 9.29 16.98
N ILE A 46 14.48 9.17 16.62
CA ILE A 46 14.90 8.51 15.38
C ILE A 46 14.45 7.04 15.38
N ASN A 47 14.72 6.32 16.47
CA ASN A 47 14.44 4.89 16.54
C ASN A 47 12.94 4.56 16.66
N ASN A 48 12.16 5.40 17.35
CA ASN A 48 10.76 5.12 17.64
C ASN A 48 9.78 5.79 16.66
N VAL A 49 10.22 6.78 15.89
CA VAL A 49 9.33 7.50 14.97
C VAL A 49 9.88 7.49 13.53
N VAL A 50 11.10 7.98 13.32
CA VAL A 50 11.61 8.19 11.96
C VAL A 50 11.80 6.87 11.22
N GLN A 51 12.42 5.90 11.87
CA GLN A 51 12.70 4.60 11.27
C GLN A 51 11.43 3.80 10.94
N PRO A 52 10.44 3.66 11.84
CA PRO A 52 9.16 3.02 11.52
C PRO A 52 8.40 3.68 10.38
N VAL A 53 8.35 5.02 10.36
CA VAL A 53 7.71 5.75 9.26
C VAL A 53 8.41 5.50 7.93
N ALA A 54 9.73 5.41 7.92
CA ALA A 54 10.49 5.06 6.72
C ALA A 54 10.19 3.62 6.25
N GLU A 55 10.08 2.65 7.17
CA GLU A 55 9.71 1.26 6.85
C GLU A 55 8.30 1.18 6.22
N VAL A 56 7.33 1.90 6.79
CA VAL A 56 5.96 1.97 6.26
C VAL A 56 5.94 2.63 4.87
N SER A 57 6.69 3.72 4.69
CA SER A 57 6.80 4.42 3.41
C SER A 57 7.40 3.53 2.32
N GLU A 58 8.44 2.77 2.64
CA GLU A 58 9.04 1.82 1.71
C GLU A 58 8.09 0.68 1.35
N ALA A 59 7.35 0.13 2.33
CA ALA A 59 6.34 -0.88 2.06
C ALA A 59 5.21 -0.35 1.18
N ALA A 60 4.71 0.86 1.46
CA ALA A 60 3.70 1.52 0.61
C ALA A 60 4.19 1.71 -0.83
N LYS A 61 5.46 2.10 -1.01
CA LYS A 61 6.10 2.22 -2.33
C LYS A 61 6.19 0.87 -3.05
N ARG A 62 6.53 -0.20 -2.34
CA ARG A 62 6.56 -1.55 -2.92
C ARG A 62 5.17 -2.04 -3.31
N ILE A 63 4.14 -1.77 -2.50
CA ILE A 63 2.75 -2.08 -2.83
C ILE A 63 2.33 -1.31 -4.10
N SER A 64 2.63 -0.01 -4.19
CA SER A 64 2.30 0.80 -5.37
C SER A 64 3.02 0.34 -6.64
N SER A 65 4.16 -0.32 -6.53
CA SER A 65 4.90 -0.92 -7.65
C SER A 65 4.47 -2.34 -8.02
N GLY A 66 3.37 -2.86 -7.41
CA GLY A 66 2.81 -4.17 -7.74
C GLY A 66 3.25 -5.32 -6.82
N SER A 67 4.01 -5.05 -5.76
CA SER A 67 4.39 -6.08 -4.78
C SER A 67 3.29 -6.21 -3.72
N TYR A 68 2.20 -6.87 -4.07
CA TYR A 68 1.05 -7.04 -3.18
C TYR A 68 1.24 -8.19 -2.17
N GLY A 69 0.54 -8.10 -1.03
CA GLY A 69 0.57 -9.15 0.02
C GLY A 69 1.80 -9.10 0.93
N ILE A 70 2.68 -8.10 0.78
CA ILE A 70 3.78 -7.89 1.71
C ILE A 70 3.22 -7.43 3.07
N GLN A 71 3.87 -7.90 4.14
CA GLN A 71 3.51 -7.54 5.51
C GLN A 71 4.72 -6.94 6.23
N ILE A 72 4.48 -5.89 6.99
CA ILE A 72 5.43 -5.27 7.91
C ILE A 72 5.20 -5.90 9.28
N ALA A 73 6.27 -6.32 9.96
CA ALA A 73 6.15 -6.81 11.32
C ALA A 73 5.71 -5.68 12.26
N ASN A 74 4.52 -5.81 12.84
CA ASN A 74 4.03 -4.84 13.81
C ASN A 74 4.72 -5.07 15.16
N LYS A 75 5.58 -4.12 15.54
CA LYS A 75 6.31 -4.09 16.83
C LYS A 75 5.81 -2.99 17.75
N TYR A 76 4.82 -2.22 17.30
CA TYR A 76 4.35 -0.98 17.92
C TYR A 76 2.96 -1.19 18.49
N THR A 77 2.67 -0.58 19.63
CA THR A 77 1.38 -0.67 20.33
C THR A 77 0.59 0.64 20.33
N ASP A 78 1.12 1.65 19.68
CA ASP A 78 0.61 3.01 19.57
C ASP A 78 -0.04 3.26 18.18
N GLU A 79 -0.19 4.54 17.80
CA GLU A 79 -0.73 4.97 16.50
C GLU A 79 0.11 4.44 15.32
N LEU A 80 1.41 4.23 15.53
CA LEU A 80 2.26 3.61 14.52
C LEU A 80 1.89 2.15 14.30
N GLY A 81 1.56 1.42 15.36
CA GLY A 81 1.06 0.06 15.29
C GLY A 81 -0.23 -0.03 14.47
N GLN A 82 -1.18 0.88 14.71
CA GLN A 82 -2.41 0.97 13.91
C GLN A 82 -2.12 1.29 12.44
N LEU A 83 -1.17 2.18 12.17
CA LEU A 83 -0.76 2.49 10.79
C LEU A 83 -0.17 1.26 10.09
N VAL A 84 0.70 0.50 10.75
CA VAL A 84 1.27 -0.75 10.22
C VAL A 84 0.16 -1.77 9.91
N ASP A 85 -0.80 -1.96 10.83
CA ASP A 85 -1.92 -2.88 10.63
C ASP A 85 -2.81 -2.45 9.46
N ASN A 86 -3.08 -1.15 9.32
CA ASN A 86 -3.85 -0.62 8.20
C ASN A 86 -3.16 -0.86 6.85
N ILE A 87 -1.85 -0.64 6.77
CA ILE A 87 -1.06 -0.92 5.56
C ILE A 87 -1.03 -2.42 5.26
N ASN A 88 -0.84 -3.28 6.26
CA ASN A 88 -0.87 -4.73 6.11
C ASN A 88 -2.23 -5.22 5.59
N ASN A 89 -3.33 -4.71 6.18
CA ASN A 89 -4.69 -5.04 5.75
C ASN A 89 -4.97 -4.56 4.32
N MET A 90 -4.51 -3.36 3.97
CA MET A 90 -4.62 -2.84 2.60
C MET A 90 -3.86 -3.72 1.61
N SER A 91 -2.61 -4.06 1.91
CA SER A 91 -1.76 -4.93 1.09
C SER A 91 -2.41 -6.29 0.84
N LEU A 92 -2.97 -6.90 1.89
CA LEU A 92 -3.67 -8.17 1.81
C LEU A 92 -4.93 -8.09 0.93
N LYS A 93 -5.75 -7.05 1.12
CA LYS A 93 -6.97 -6.84 0.32
C LYS A 93 -6.65 -6.64 -1.15
N ILE A 94 -5.61 -5.87 -1.48
CA ILE A 94 -5.17 -5.68 -2.87
C ILE A 94 -4.71 -7.02 -3.45
N SER A 95 -3.89 -7.78 -2.74
CA SER A 95 -3.42 -9.11 -3.18
C SER A 95 -4.57 -10.08 -3.45
N GLN A 96 -5.60 -10.09 -2.59
CA GLN A 96 -6.80 -10.91 -2.78
C GLN A 96 -7.61 -10.45 -4.00
N SER A 97 -7.74 -9.14 -4.20
CA SER A 97 -8.43 -8.57 -5.36
C SER A 97 -7.74 -8.93 -6.67
N GLU A 98 -6.43 -8.79 -6.74
CA GLU A 98 -5.60 -9.17 -7.90
C GLU A 98 -5.71 -10.67 -8.22
N LYS A 99 -5.67 -11.51 -7.18
CA LYS A 99 -5.85 -12.95 -7.34
C LYS A 99 -7.23 -13.29 -7.92
N MET A 100 -8.28 -12.72 -7.35
CA MET A 100 -9.66 -12.93 -7.84
C MET A 100 -9.80 -12.45 -9.28
N GLN A 101 -9.21 -11.30 -9.64
CA GLN A 101 -9.25 -10.80 -11.01
C GLN A 101 -8.53 -11.73 -11.99
N THR A 102 -7.37 -12.26 -11.62
CA THR A 102 -6.61 -13.21 -12.43
C THR A 102 -7.36 -14.52 -12.62
N GLU A 103 -7.94 -15.07 -11.55
CA GLU A 103 -8.78 -16.28 -11.60
C GLU A 103 -10.02 -16.07 -12.46
N PHE A 104 -10.67 -14.91 -12.35
CA PHE A 104 -11.82 -14.54 -13.16
C PHE A 104 -11.46 -14.50 -14.64
N ILE A 105 -10.40 -13.78 -15.03
CA ILE A 105 -9.94 -13.72 -16.44
C ILE A 105 -9.60 -15.10 -16.98
N SER A 106 -8.92 -15.93 -16.18
CA SER A 106 -8.58 -17.30 -16.56
C SER A 106 -9.83 -18.15 -16.80
N SER A 107 -10.79 -18.10 -15.88
CA SER A 107 -12.05 -18.83 -15.98
C SER A 107 -12.86 -18.42 -17.22
N VAL A 108 -13.04 -17.12 -17.44
CA VAL A 108 -13.71 -16.57 -18.63
C VAL A 108 -13.02 -17.03 -19.90
N SER A 109 -11.69 -16.99 -19.95
CA SER A 109 -10.91 -17.41 -21.11
C SER A 109 -11.11 -18.89 -21.43
N HIS A 110 -11.20 -19.74 -20.41
CA HIS A 110 -11.50 -21.17 -20.58
C HIS A 110 -12.92 -21.41 -21.09
N GLU A 111 -13.91 -20.75 -20.48
CA GLU A 111 -15.31 -20.89 -20.86
C GLU A 111 -15.60 -20.38 -22.28
N LEU A 112 -14.90 -19.33 -22.73
CA LEU A 112 -15.01 -18.83 -24.10
C LEU A 112 -14.29 -19.71 -25.12
N ARG A 113 -13.17 -20.33 -24.77
CA ARG A 113 -12.38 -21.16 -25.68
C ARG A 113 -13.16 -22.39 -26.19
N THR A 114 -13.90 -23.04 -25.28
CA THR A 114 -14.64 -24.27 -25.61
C THR A 114 -15.66 -24.09 -26.75
N PRO A 115 -16.61 -23.13 -26.68
CA PRO A 115 -17.56 -22.91 -27.77
C PRO A 115 -16.87 -22.37 -29.03
N LEU A 116 -15.83 -21.54 -28.91
CA LEU A 116 -15.06 -21.06 -30.06
C LEU A 116 -14.39 -22.23 -30.82
N THR A 117 -13.79 -23.17 -30.09
CA THR A 117 -13.19 -24.37 -30.71
C THR A 117 -14.24 -25.21 -31.45
N ALA A 118 -15.43 -25.37 -30.88
CA ALA A 118 -16.52 -26.10 -31.55
C ALA A 118 -17.01 -25.37 -32.80
N ILE A 119 -17.15 -24.04 -32.76
CA ILE A 119 -17.56 -23.23 -33.93
C ILE A 119 -16.50 -23.34 -35.02
N SER A 120 -15.22 -23.14 -34.70
CA SER A 120 -14.13 -23.22 -35.67
C SER A 120 -14.02 -24.63 -36.27
N GLY A 121 -14.03 -25.68 -35.44
CA GLY A 121 -13.91 -27.05 -35.91
C GLY A 121 -15.05 -27.48 -36.83
N TRP A 122 -16.30 -27.10 -36.51
CA TRP A 122 -17.42 -27.35 -37.41
C TRP A 122 -17.37 -26.47 -38.65
N GLY A 123 -16.92 -25.22 -38.55
CA GLY A 123 -16.71 -24.36 -39.71
C GLY A 123 -15.69 -24.95 -40.68
N GLU A 124 -14.54 -25.39 -40.20
CA GLU A 124 -13.50 -26.04 -40.98
C GLU A 124 -14.00 -27.36 -41.63
N THR A 125 -14.74 -28.18 -40.84
CA THR A 125 -15.31 -29.41 -41.32
C THR A 125 -16.30 -29.17 -42.48
N LEU A 126 -17.15 -28.15 -42.38
CA LEU A 126 -18.11 -27.80 -43.40
C LEU A 126 -17.47 -27.18 -44.64
N LEU A 127 -16.39 -26.41 -44.45
CA LEU A 127 -15.63 -25.84 -45.57
C LEU A 127 -14.85 -26.89 -46.36
N GLY A 128 -14.37 -27.95 -45.67
CA GLY A 128 -13.63 -29.05 -46.30
C GLY A 128 -14.52 -30.21 -46.81
N ASP A 129 -15.87 -30.14 -46.64
CA ASP A 129 -16.77 -31.19 -47.07
C ASP A 129 -17.05 -31.09 -48.57
N GLU A 130 -16.33 -31.87 -49.37
CA GLU A 130 -16.53 -32.01 -50.82
C GLU A 130 -17.77 -32.84 -51.15
N THR A 131 -18.31 -33.59 -50.20
CA THR A 131 -19.45 -34.49 -50.42
C THR A 131 -20.79 -33.79 -50.49
N GLY A 132 -20.89 -32.60 -49.84
CA GLY A 132 -22.11 -31.79 -49.81
C GLY A 132 -23.29 -32.46 -49.11
N ASP A 133 -23.05 -33.37 -48.13
CA ASP A 133 -24.13 -34.05 -47.41
C ASP A 133 -25.03 -33.04 -46.66
N PRO A 134 -26.31 -32.91 -47.05
CA PRO A 134 -27.23 -31.97 -46.41
C PRO A 134 -27.49 -32.27 -44.95
N ARG A 135 -27.28 -33.49 -44.47
CA ARG A 135 -27.45 -33.88 -43.07
C ARG A 135 -26.27 -33.36 -42.22
N GLN A 136 -25.05 -33.51 -42.73
CA GLN A 136 -23.83 -33.00 -42.09
C GLN A 136 -23.85 -31.48 -42.05
N LEU A 137 -24.21 -30.82 -43.12
CA LEU A 137 -24.36 -29.36 -43.20
C LEU A 137 -25.35 -28.85 -42.16
N ARG A 138 -26.56 -29.42 -42.09
CA ARG A 138 -27.55 -29.02 -41.09
C ARG A 138 -27.08 -29.26 -39.65
N ARG A 139 -26.36 -30.35 -39.39
CA ARG A 139 -25.85 -30.69 -38.08
C ARG A 139 -24.77 -29.66 -37.65
N GLY A 140 -23.81 -29.40 -38.52
CA GLY A 140 -22.73 -28.44 -38.25
C GLY A 140 -23.25 -27.03 -38.00
N LEU A 141 -24.11 -26.52 -38.89
CA LEU A 141 -24.74 -25.21 -38.72
C LEU A 141 -25.56 -25.10 -37.42
N ARG A 142 -26.26 -26.14 -37.02
CA ARG A 142 -27.02 -26.18 -35.77
C ARG A 142 -26.10 -26.06 -34.58
N ILE A 143 -24.93 -26.72 -34.57
CA ILE A 143 -23.95 -26.64 -33.50
C ILE A 143 -23.33 -25.25 -33.46
N ILE A 144 -22.92 -24.69 -34.59
CA ILE A 144 -22.37 -23.34 -34.69
C ILE A 144 -23.36 -22.32 -34.12
N VAL A 145 -24.62 -22.36 -34.53
CA VAL A 145 -25.65 -21.43 -34.04
C VAL A 145 -25.89 -21.60 -32.53
N LYS A 146 -25.90 -22.84 -32.04
CA LYS A 146 -26.06 -23.12 -30.59
C LYS A 146 -24.93 -22.54 -29.78
N GLU A 147 -23.68 -22.78 -30.20
CA GLU A 147 -22.52 -22.28 -29.47
C GLU A 147 -22.37 -20.75 -29.59
N ALA A 148 -22.72 -20.15 -30.71
CA ALA A 148 -22.77 -18.70 -30.88
C ALA A 148 -23.78 -18.04 -29.92
N ARG A 149 -24.99 -18.63 -29.78
CA ARG A 149 -25.99 -18.14 -28.80
C ARG A 149 -25.49 -18.29 -27.35
N ARG A 150 -24.78 -19.39 -27.04
CA ARG A 150 -24.19 -19.60 -25.74
C ARG A 150 -23.15 -18.50 -25.42
N LEU A 151 -22.29 -18.18 -26.40
CA LEU A 151 -21.30 -17.07 -26.24
C LEU A 151 -22.00 -15.73 -26.02
N THR A 152 -23.08 -15.44 -26.75
CA THR A 152 -23.82 -14.19 -26.52
C THR A 152 -24.35 -14.10 -25.10
N GLY A 153 -24.96 -15.16 -24.58
CA GLY A 153 -25.42 -15.18 -23.18
C GLY A 153 -24.30 -14.99 -22.17
N MET A 154 -23.14 -15.64 -22.36
CA MET A 154 -21.98 -15.46 -21.48
C MET A 154 -21.46 -14.01 -21.49
N VAL A 155 -21.42 -13.35 -22.63
CA VAL A 155 -21.02 -11.94 -22.74
C VAL A 155 -22.03 -11.03 -22.01
N GLU A 156 -23.32 -11.30 -22.13
CA GLU A 156 -24.37 -10.57 -21.44
C GLU A 156 -24.24 -10.70 -19.92
N GLU A 157 -24.01 -11.92 -19.40
CA GLU A 157 -23.74 -12.17 -17.97
C GLU A 157 -22.50 -11.44 -17.48
N LEU A 158 -21.40 -11.46 -18.25
CA LEU A 158 -20.17 -10.73 -17.91
C LEU A 158 -20.38 -9.22 -17.85
N LEU A 159 -21.16 -8.67 -18.79
CA LEU A 159 -21.50 -7.24 -18.78
C LEU A 159 -22.37 -6.86 -17.58
N GLU A 160 -23.26 -7.73 -17.15
CA GLU A 160 -24.10 -7.52 -15.96
C GLU A 160 -23.24 -7.50 -14.69
N VAL A 161 -22.31 -8.45 -14.53
CA VAL A 161 -21.35 -8.48 -13.41
C VAL A 161 -20.47 -7.24 -13.41
N SER A 162 -19.97 -6.80 -14.57
CA SER A 162 -19.17 -5.58 -14.67
C SER A 162 -19.94 -4.33 -14.24
N LYS A 163 -21.22 -4.21 -14.61
CA LYS A 163 -22.09 -3.10 -14.19
C LYS A 163 -22.32 -3.08 -12.67
N LEU A 164 -22.43 -4.26 -12.04
CA LEU A 164 -22.56 -4.38 -10.59
C LEU A 164 -21.30 -3.92 -9.85
N GLN A 165 -20.12 -4.24 -10.38
CA GLN A 165 -18.84 -3.82 -9.79
C GLN A 165 -18.61 -2.31 -9.89
N ASP A 166 -19.06 -1.66 -10.96
CA ASP A 166 -18.91 -0.21 -11.17
C ASP A 166 -19.85 0.65 -10.29
N GLY A 167 -20.66 0.03 -9.43
CA GLY A 167 -21.56 0.75 -8.51
C GLY A 167 -22.65 1.57 -9.21
N ARG A 168 -22.89 1.34 -10.51
CA ARG A 168 -23.89 2.07 -11.31
C ARG A 168 -25.31 1.51 -11.21
N PHE A 169 -25.57 0.63 -10.26
CA PHE A 169 -26.94 0.29 -9.90
C PHE A 169 -27.53 1.39 -9.02
N THR A 170 -28.01 2.44 -9.63
CA THR A 170 -29.11 3.20 -9.05
C THR A 170 -30.32 2.27 -9.07
N LEU A 171 -30.73 1.79 -7.90
CA LEU A 171 -32.04 1.24 -7.69
C LEU A 171 -33.04 2.33 -8.13
N GLN A 172 -33.60 2.21 -9.34
CA GLN A 172 -34.85 2.86 -9.64
C GLN A 172 -35.90 2.20 -8.74
N GLY A 173 -36.08 2.81 -7.57
CA GLY A 173 -37.24 2.54 -6.74
C GLY A 173 -38.46 2.96 -7.55
N GLU A 174 -39.15 2.00 -8.16
CA GLU A 174 -40.52 2.19 -8.56
C GLU A 174 -41.31 2.54 -7.29
N GLY A 175 -41.59 3.84 -7.14
CA GLY A 175 -42.56 4.33 -6.19
C GLY A 175 -43.93 3.81 -6.60
N MET A 176 -44.51 3.00 -5.71
CA MET A 176 -45.96 2.85 -5.64
C MET A 176 -46.55 3.99 -4.81
#